data_9edb7288910ca9c9cfdaf402c370b5c2
#
_entry.id   9edb7288910ca9c9cfdaf402c370b5c2
#
_cell.length_a   1.000
_cell.length_b   1.000
_cell.length_c   1.000
_cell.angle_alpha   90.00
_cell.angle_beta   90.00
_cell.angle_gamma   90.00
#
_symmetry.space_group_name_H-M   'P 1'
#
loop_
_entity.id
_entity.type
_entity.pdbx_description
1 polymer ?
#
loop_
_entity_poly.entity_id
_entity_poly.type
_entity_poly.pdbx_seq_one_letter_code
_entity_poly.pdbx_strand_id
1 'polypeptide(L)'
;QLARDLSDGSFELPAFPDVALRVREALNDADVSVDKIARIVLSEPVLSARLLRIANSAMMRRGSLEVTDVRMAISRLGFEMVRNTAVSLALDSAFKPPAHGPLRRQIENTRRHSVRVAVLSYVLAKRLADGVKPDEAMLTGLLHAIGRFYILMRAEAFPELFEHPDVLEGLLHDWHPGVGRAIVEAWGFPDGIAVAVDEHEVLDRDHAGRADVADI
;
A
#
# COMPACT_ATOMS: atom_id res chain seq x y z
N GLN A 1 -18.78 -7.52 -19.10
CA GLN A 1 -17.48 -7.46 -19.80
C GLN A 1 -16.32 -7.39 -18.79
N LEU A 2 -16.36 -6.50 -17.76
CA LEU A 2 -15.31 -6.36 -16.75
C LEU A 2 -15.00 -7.71 -16.04
N ALA A 3 -16.02 -8.45 -15.58
CA ALA A 3 -15.84 -9.76 -14.96
C ALA A 3 -15.16 -10.77 -15.91
N ARG A 4 -15.48 -10.72 -17.21
CA ARG A 4 -14.84 -11.58 -18.22
C ARG A 4 -13.37 -11.20 -18.42
N ASP A 5 -13.08 -9.90 -18.54
CA ASP A 5 -11.70 -9.41 -18.69
C ASP A 5 -10.83 -9.79 -17.48
N LEU A 6 -11.42 -9.78 -16.27
CA LEU A 6 -10.76 -10.24 -15.04
C LEU A 6 -10.54 -11.76 -15.04
N SER A 7 -11.54 -12.55 -15.47
CA SER A 7 -11.44 -14.03 -15.49
C SER A 7 -10.44 -14.53 -16.53
N ASP A 8 -10.33 -13.84 -17.66
CA ASP A 8 -9.44 -14.23 -18.76
C ASP A 8 -7.99 -13.76 -18.53
N GLY A 9 -7.73 -13.02 -17.44
CA GLY A 9 -6.42 -12.44 -17.17
C GLY A 9 -5.94 -11.41 -18.20
N SER A 10 -6.87 -10.94 -19.06
CA SER A 10 -6.57 -10.02 -20.16
C SER A 10 -6.58 -8.55 -19.70
N PHE A 11 -5.91 -8.26 -18.59
CA PHE A 11 -5.82 -6.91 -18.06
C PHE A 11 -4.38 -6.42 -17.96
N GLU A 12 -4.16 -5.18 -18.36
CA GLU A 12 -2.88 -4.49 -18.18
C GLU A 12 -2.68 -4.13 -16.70
N LEU A 13 -1.64 -4.69 -16.09
CA LEU A 13 -1.28 -4.33 -14.73
C LEU A 13 -0.69 -2.92 -14.68
N PRO A 14 -1.00 -2.13 -13.65
CA PRO A 14 -0.43 -0.80 -13.51
C PRO A 14 1.08 -0.89 -13.29
N ALA A 15 1.84 -0.02 -13.96
CA ALA A 15 3.28 0.08 -13.72
C ALA A 15 3.56 0.50 -12.28
N PHE A 16 4.60 -0.09 -11.68
CA PHE A 16 5.04 0.35 -10.36
C PHE A 16 5.62 1.77 -10.46
N PRO A 17 5.11 2.74 -9.69
CA PRO A 17 5.53 4.13 -9.84
C PRO A 17 7.01 4.34 -9.53
N ASP A 18 7.67 5.16 -10.37
CA ASP A 18 9.12 5.36 -10.40
C ASP A 18 9.73 5.71 -9.02
N VAL A 19 9.11 6.62 -8.27
CA VAL A 19 9.64 7.02 -6.96
C VAL A 19 9.71 5.87 -5.98
N ALA A 20 8.71 4.99 -5.94
CA ALA A 20 8.69 3.84 -5.05
C ALA A 20 9.71 2.78 -5.52
N LEU A 21 9.86 2.61 -6.83
CA LEU A 21 10.88 1.72 -7.41
C LEU A 21 12.29 2.19 -7.01
N ARG A 22 12.61 3.46 -7.22
CA ARG A 22 13.92 4.04 -6.89
C ARG A 22 14.25 3.94 -5.40
N VAL A 23 13.27 4.20 -4.54
CA VAL A 23 13.44 4.02 -3.07
C VAL A 23 13.71 2.56 -2.76
N ARG A 24 12.92 1.62 -3.31
CA ARG A 24 13.08 0.17 -3.07
C ARG A 24 14.46 -0.32 -3.52
N GLU A 25 14.88 0.04 -4.72
CA GLU A 25 16.20 -0.35 -5.27
C GLU A 25 17.34 0.19 -4.40
N ALA A 26 17.25 1.44 -3.96
CA ALA A 26 18.26 2.04 -3.11
C ALA A 26 18.32 1.42 -1.71
N LEU A 27 17.19 0.93 -1.18
CA LEU A 27 17.13 0.23 0.10
C LEU A 27 17.65 -1.21 0.03
N ASN A 28 17.60 -1.83 -1.14
CA ASN A 28 18.15 -3.17 -1.38
C ASN A 28 19.66 -3.15 -1.67
N ASP A 29 20.27 -1.97 -1.82
CA ASP A 29 21.70 -1.85 -2.04
C ASP A 29 22.47 -2.11 -0.73
N ALA A 30 23.57 -2.90 -0.82
CA ALA A 30 24.42 -3.21 0.33
C ALA A 30 25.05 -1.96 0.96
N ASP A 31 25.26 -0.90 0.17
CA ASP A 31 25.83 0.39 0.59
C ASP A 31 24.75 1.45 0.84
N VAL A 32 23.57 1.02 1.31
CA VAL A 32 22.48 1.95 1.64
C VAL A 32 22.92 2.94 2.74
N SER A 33 22.64 4.22 2.49
CA SER A 33 22.93 5.29 3.46
C SER A 33 21.83 6.33 3.49
N VAL A 34 21.75 7.07 4.60
CA VAL A 34 20.80 8.18 4.74
C VAL A 34 20.99 9.20 3.61
N ASP A 35 22.24 9.48 3.22
CA ASP A 35 22.54 10.43 2.14
C ASP A 35 22.06 9.95 0.77
N LYS A 36 22.16 8.63 0.49
CA LYS A 36 21.68 8.04 -0.76
C LYS A 36 20.15 8.15 -0.85
N ILE A 37 19.45 7.76 0.22
CA ILE A 37 17.99 7.86 0.29
C ILE A 37 17.53 9.32 0.27
N ALA A 38 18.21 10.22 1.00
CA ALA A 38 17.87 11.64 1.02
C ALA A 38 17.93 12.28 -0.38
N ARG A 39 18.90 11.91 -1.21
CA ARG A 39 18.98 12.43 -2.60
C ARG A 39 17.75 12.02 -3.43
N ILE A 40 17.28 10.79 -3.28
CA ILE A 40 16.08 10.32 -3.98
C ILE A 40 14.83 11.06 -3.44
N VAL A 41 14.70 11.15 -2.12
CA VAL A 41 13.57 11.82 -1.47
C VAL A 41 13.52 13.30 -1.84
N LEU A 42 14.66 14.00 -1.88
CA LEU A 42 14.75 15.42 -2.24
C LEU A 42 14.39 15.68 -3.70
N SER A 43 14.54 14.69 -4.60
CA SER A 43 14.06 14.83 -5.99
C SER A 43 12.53 14.75 -6.11
N GLU A 44 11.83 14.39 -5.01
CA GLU A 44 10.38 14.17 -4.96
C GLU A 44 9.74 15.07 -3.89
N PRO A 45 9.34 16.30 -4.23
CA PRO A 45 8.87 17.30 -3.24
C PRO A 45 7.70 16.81 -2.38
N VAL A 46 6.77 16.04 -2.96
CA VAL A 46 5.60 15.51 -2.24
C VAL A 46 6.02 14.46 -1.21
N LEU A 47 6.96 13.59 -1.55
CA LEU A 47 7.51 12.59 -0.62
C LEU A 47 8.27 13.27 0.52
N SER A 48 9.12 14.26 0.20
CA SER A 48 9.83 15.07 1.17
C SER A 48 8.89 15.71 2.19
N ALA A 49 7.83 16.39 1.71
CA ALA A 49 6.84 17.03 2.56
C ALA A 49 6.07 16.02 3.44
N ARG A 50 5.73 14.84 2.91
CA ARG A 50 5.07 13.78 3.69
C ARG A 50 5.97 13.27 4.80
N LEU A 51 7.24 12.98 4.52
CA LEU A 51 8.19 12.47 5.52
C LEU A 51 8.44 13.50 6.62
N LEU A 52 8.63 14.77 6.30
CA LEU A 52 8.77 15.85 7.29
C LEU A 52 7.52 15.96 8.17
N ARG A 53 6.31 15.87 7.59
CA ARG A 53 5.06 15.90 8.34
C ARG A 53 4.92 14.71 9.28
N ILE A 54 5.28 13.50 8.84
CA ILE A 54 5.24 12.29 9.67
C ILE A 54 6.26 12.41 10.82
N ALA A 55 7.50 12.82 10.52
CA ALA A 55 8.56 13.00 11.52
C ALA A 55 8.20 14.04 12.58
N ASN A 56 7.39 15.05 12.24
CA ASN A 56 6.91 16.09 13.15
C ASN A 56 5.53 15.79 13.76
N SER A 57 4.94 14.63 13.49
CA SER A 57 3.68 14.23 14.11
C SER A 57 3.84 14.06 15.63
N ALA A 58 2.75 14.23 16.38
CA ALA A 58 2.76 14.10 17.85
C ALA A 58 3.29 12.73 18.30
N MET A 59 3.03 11.67 17.52
CA MET A 59 3.49 10.31 17.80
C MET A 59 5.02 10.16 17.66
N MET A 60 5.64 10.82 16.67
CA MET A 60 7.06 10.69 16.36
C MET A 60 7.92 11.75 17.04
N ARG A 61 7.34 12.88 17.40
CA ARG A 61 8.06 14.02 17.98
C ARG A 61 8.57 13.76 19.40
N ARG A 62 7.83 13.05 20.25
CA ARG A 62 8.20 12.62 21.62
C ARG A 62 8.99 13.67 22.41
N GLY A 63 8.62 14.95 22.31
CA GLY A 63 9.32 16.06 22.99
C GLY A 63 10.63 16.52 22.33
N SER A 64 11.03 15.93 21.19
CA SER A 64 12.23 16.34 20.45
C SER A 64 11.98 17.59 19.59
N LEU A 65 13.08 18.23 19.16
CA LEU A 65 13.04 19.40 18.27
C LEU A 65 12.33 19.09 16.94
N GLU A 66 11.76 20.13 16.37
CA GLU A 66 11.16 20.06 15.04
C GLU A 66 12.20 19.68 13.99
N VAL A 67 11.81 18.77 13.10
CA VAL A 67 12.62 18.30 11.98
C VAL A 67 12.31 19.16 10.77
N THR A 68 13.31 19.87 10.28
CA THR A 68 13.21 20.73 9.09
C THR A 68 14.01 20.18 7.90
N ASP A 69 14.80 19.15 8.13
CA ASP A 69 15.68 18.54 7.14
C ASP A 69 15.29 17.08 6.84
N VAL A 70 15.36 16.71 5.56
CA VAL A 70 14.97 15.37 5.09
C VAL A 70 15.87 14.27 5.66
N ARG A 71 17.18 14.52 5.84
CA ARG A 71 18.09 13.52 6.42
C ARG A 71 17.74 13.23 7.88
N MET A 72 17.41 14.28 8.64
CA MET A 72 16.92 14.13 10.01
C MET A 72 15.57 13.39 10.02
N ALA A 73 14.68 13.65 9.08
CA ALA A 73 13.43 12.93 8.96
C ALA A 73 13.68 11.44 8.70
N ILE A 74 14.53 11.09 7.74
CA ILE A 74 14.90 9.70 7.45
C ILE A 74 15.54 9.02 8.65
N SER A 75 16.48 9.69 9.34
CA SER A 75 17.13 9.15 10.55
C SER A 75 16.16 8.92 11.70
N ARG A 76 15.13 9.77 11.86
CA ARG A 76 14.08 9.62 12.89
C ARG A 76 13.08 8.52 12.55
N LEU A 77 12.68 8.41 11.30
CA LEU A 77 11.64 7.49 10.84
C LEU A 77 12.16 6.09 10.52
N GLY A 78 13.41 5.99 10.07
CA GLY A 78 14.02 4.77 9.54
C GLY A 78 13.67 4.53 8.07
N PHE A 79 14.42 3.64 7.44
CA PHE A 79 14.29 3.34 6.01
C PHE A 79 12.96 2.67 5.65
N GLU A 80 12.45 1.82 6.53
CA GLU A 80 11.18 1.13 6.32
C GLU A 80 10.00 2.10 6.22
N MET A 81 9.95 3.10 7.10
CA MET A 81 8.91 4.13 7.03
C MET A 81 9.03 4.98 5.76
N VAL A 82 10.25 5.23 5.29
CA VAL A 82 10.47 5.90 4.00
C VAL A 82 9.92 5.07 2.86
N ARG A 83 10.21 3.76 2.82
CA ARG A 83 9.66 2.80 1.84
C ARG A 83 8.13 2.83 1.86
N ASN A 84 7.53 2.64 3.02
CA ASN A 84 6.08 2.57 3.16
C ASN A 84 5.40 3.90 2.74
N THR A 85 6.03 5.03 3.05
CA THR A 85 5.55 6.35 2.62
C THR A 85 5.65 6.52 1.10
N ALA A 86 6.74 6.04 0.48
CA ALA A 86 6.92 6.07 -0.97
C ALA A 86 5.88 5.17 -1.68
N VAL A 87 5.61 3.97 -1.16
CA VAL A 87 4.56 3.08 -1.69
C VAL A 87 3.18 3.72 -1.53
N SER A 88 2.87 4.32 -0.38
CA SER A 88 1.60 5.04 -0.20
C SER A 88 1.42 6.18 -1.21
N LEU A 89 2.48 6.95 -1.49
CA LEU A 89 2.45 8.00 -2.52
C LEU A 89 2.28 7.41 -3.92
N ALA A 90 2.92 6.28 -4.18
CA ALA A 90 2.81 5.54 -5.43
C ALA A 90 1.36 5.10 -5.70
N LEU A 91 0.68 4.54 -4.70
CA LEU A 91 -0.74 4.19 -4.79
C LEU A 91 -1.62 5.41 -5.08
N ASP A 92 -1.36 6.55 -4.40
CA ASP A 92 -2.08 7.80 -4.64
C ASP A 92 -1.94 8.30 -6.08
N SER A 93 -0.78 8.07 -6.69
CA SER A 93 -0.46 8.49 -8.05
C SER A 93 -1.02 7.54 -9.11
N ALA A 94 -0.91 6.22 -8.88
CA ALA A 94 -1.38 5.18 -9.80
C ALA A 94 -2.92 5.14 -9.89
N PHE A 95 -3.60 5.38 -8.75
CA PHE A 95 -5.06 5.27 -8.64
C PHE A 95 -5.69 6.64 -8.32
N LYS A 96 -5.40 7.61 -9.18
CA LYS A 96 -5.93 8.97 -9.02
C LYS A 96 -7.40 9.02 -9.44
N PRO A 97 -8.32 9.31 -8.51
CA PRO A 97 -9.74 9.35 -8.84
C PRO A 97 -10.10 10.59 -9.69
N PRO A 98 -11.22 10.55 -10.42
CA PRO A 98 -11.77 11.72 -11.08
C PRO A 98 -12.12 12.83 -10.06
N ALA A 99 -12.35 14.05 -10.56
CA ALA A 99 -12.63 15.20 -9.70
C ALA A 99 -13.90 15.05 -8.86
N HIS A 100 -14.92 14.36 -9.39
CA HIS A 100 -16.24 14.20 -8.79
C HIS A 100 -16.83 12.82 -9.08
N GLY A 101 -17.96 12.48 -8.42
CA GLY A 101 -18.76 11.31 -8.73
C GLY A 101 -18.60 10.13 -7.74
N PRO A 102 -19.34 9.03 -7.99
CA PRO A 102 -19.36 7.87 -7.11
C PRO A 102 -18.00 7.15 -7.06
N LEU A 103 -17.29 7.04 -8.17
CA LEU A 103 -15.96 6.45 -8.24
C LEU A 103 -14.99 7.16 -7.29
N ARG A 104 -14.99 8.51 -7.27
CA ARG A 104 -14.15 9.26 -6.33
C ARG A 104 -14.39 8.84 -4.88
N ARG A 105 -15.67 8.75 -4.47
CA ARG A 105 -16.03 8.35 -3.11
C ARG A 105 -15.53 6.94 -2.78
N GLN A 106 -15.69 6.01 -3.70
CA GLN A 106 -15.22 4.62 -3.53
C GLN A 106 -13.69 4.58 -3.37
N ILE A 107 -12.95 5.23 -4.25
CA ILE A 107 -11.47 5.30 -4.17
C ILE A 107 -11.01 5.95 -2.85
N GLU A 108 -11.62 7.07 -2.43
CA GLU A 108 -11.28 7.73 -1.16
C GLU A 108 -11.62 6.88 0.07
N ASN A 109 -12.72 6.11 0.02
CA ASN A 109 -13.09 5.18 1.08
C ASN A 109 -12.09 4.02 1.17
N THR A 110 -11.75 3.40 0.04
CA THR A 110 -10.76 2.32 -0.04
C THR A 110 -9.40 2.80 0.48
N ARG A 111 -8.97 4.00 0.09
CA ARG A 111 -7.72 4.60 0.58
C ARG A 111 -7.71 4.78 2.10
N ARG A 112 -8.79 5.34 2.67
CA ARG A 112 -8.90 5.50 4.12
C ARG A 112 -8.90 4.15 4.84
N HIS A 113 -9.55 3.16 4.26
CA HIS A 113 -9.57 1.80 4.79
C HIS A 113 -8.15 1.22 4.79
N SER A 114 -7.44 1.24 3.67
CA SER A 114 -6.07 0.72 3.55
C SER A 114 -5.11 1.36 4.56
N VAL A 115 -5.19 2.67 4.75
CA VAL A 115 -4.35 3.37 5.75
C VAL A 115 -4.69 2.92 7.17
N ARG A 116 -5.98 2.72 7.50
CA ARG A 116 -6.39 2.23 8.83
C ARG A 116 -5.91 0.81 9.07
N VAL A 117 -6.08 -0.08 8.10
CA VAL A 117 -5.58 -1.46 8.18
C VAL A 117 -4.06 -1.45 8.36
N ALA A 118 -3.32 -0.69 7.56
CA ALA A 118 -1.87 -0.58 7.69
C ALA A 118 -1.41 -0.18 9.10
N VAL A 119 -2.06 0.83 9.70
CA VAL A 119 -1.73 1.27 11.07
C VAL A 119 -2.09 0.22 12.10
N LEU A 120 -3.24 -0.45 11.97
CA LEU A 120 -3.65 -1.52 12.87
C LEU A 120 -2.72 -2.72 12.78
N SER A 121 -2.38 -3.16 11.57
CA SER A 121 -1.44 -4.27 11.35
C SER A 121 -0.06 -3.96 11.94
N TYR A 122 0.45 -2.73 11.79
CA TYR A 122 1.68 -2.32 12.46
C TYR A 122 1.60 -2.47 13.98
N VAL A 123 0.51 -2.01 14.59
CA VAL A 123 0.33 -2.06 16.04
C VAL A 123 0.15 -3.49 16.53
N LEU A 124 -0.62 -4.31 15.81
CA LEU A 124 -0.85 -5.72 16.15
C LEU A 124 0.46 -6.52 16.04
N ALA A 125 1.17 -6.41 14.93
CA ALA A 125 2.47 -7.07 14.74
C ALA A 125 3.45 -6.69 15.85
N LYS A 126 3.50 -5.41 16.22
CA LYS A 126 4.39 -4.92 17.27
C LYS A 126 4.06 -5.44 18.67
N ARG A 127 2.80 -5.77 18.94
CA ARG A 127 2.32 -6.12 20.27
C ARG A 127 2.06 -7.60 20.47
N LEU A 128 1.63 -8.31 19.44
CA LEU A 128 1.05 -9.64 19.56
C LEU A 128 1.81 -10.70 18.76
N ALA A 129 2.52 -10.33 17.71
CA ALA A 129 3.10 -11.30 16.79
C ALA A 129 4.61 -11.47 17.00
N ASP A 130 4.99 -12.68 17.45
CA ASP A 130 6.39 -13.11 17.43
C ASP A 130 6.77 -13.54 16.01
N GLY A 131 7.69 -12.79 15.40
CA GLY A 131 8.26 -13.12 14.07
C GLY A 131 7.77 -12.26 12.92
N VAL A 132 6.65 -11.54 13.05
CA VAL A 132 6.17 -10.60 12.02
C VAL A 132 6.77 -9.22 12.24
N LYS A 133 7.42 -8.68 11.20
CA LYS A 133 7.98 -7.32 11.24
C LYS A 133 6.85 -6.28 11.14
N PRO A 134 6.74 -5.35 12.10
CA PRO A 134 5.67 -4.35 12.09
C PRO A 134 5.60 -3.51 10.81
N ASP A 135 6.77 -3.17 10.24
CA ASP A 135 6.83 -2.37 9.01
C ASP A 135 6.40 -3.18 7.78
N GLU A 136 6.61 -4.50 7.77
CA GLU A 136 6.11 -5.41 6.74
C GLU A 136 4.59 -5.57 6.84
N ALA A 137 4.05 -5.76 8.04
CA ALA A 137 2.61 -5.78 8.28
C ALA A 137 1.94 -4.46 7.87
N MET A 138 2.58 -3.32 8.14
CA MET A 138 2.12 -2.01 7.68
C MET A 138 2.08 -1.93 6.16
N LEU A 139 3.14 -2.38 5.48
CA LEU A 139 3.22 -2.39 4.02
C LEU A 139 2.13 -3.26 3.42
N THR A 140 1.95 -4.47 3.95
CA THR A 140 0.91 -5.40 3.52
C THR A 140 -0.48 -4.79 3.71
N GLY A 141 -0.72 -4.18 4.86
CA GLY A 141 -1.98 -3.46 5.11
C GLY A 141 -2.22 -2.25 4.20
N LEU A 142 -1.19 -1.61 3.66
CA LEU A 142 -1.35 -0.60 2.59
C LEU A 142 -1.76 -1.22 1.26
N LEU A 143 -1.27 -2.43 0.97
CA LEU A 143 -1.41 -3.10 -0.32
C LEU A 143 -2.63 -4.02 -0.41
N HIS A 144 -3.20 -4.49 0.74
CA HIS A 144 -4.25 -5.51 0.74
C HIS A 144 -5.43 -5.19 -0.19
N ALA A 145 -5.83 -3.93 -0.29
CA ALA A 145 -6.95 -3.51 -1.13
C ALA A 145 -6.53 -2.99 -2.53
N ILE A 146 -5.30 -3.28 -3.00
CA ILE A 146 -4.82 -2.76 -4.28
C ILE A 146 -5.66 -3.25 -5.46
N GLY A 147 -6.17 -4.47 -5.39
CA GLY A 147 -7.08 -5.01 -6.39
C GLY A 147 -8.41 -4.25 -6.44
N ARG A 148 -8.95 -3.80 -5.29
CA ARG A 148 -10.14 -2.93 -5.27
C ARG A 148 -9.90 -1.61 -5.99
N PHE A 149 -8.75 -0.98 -5.78
CA PHE A 149 -8.38 0.24 -6.52
C PHE A 149 -8.36 -0.01 -8.03
N TYR A 150 -7.73 -1.11 -8.44
CA TYR A 150 -7.64 -1.45 -9.85
C TYR A 150 -9.01 -1.68 -10.47
N ILE A 151 -9.85 -2.50 -9.85
CA ILE A 151 -11.21 -2.82 -10.36
C ILE A 151 -12.07 -1.56 -10.42
N LEU A 152 -12.02 -0.71 -9.39
CA LEU A 152 -12.74 0.56 -9.36
C LEU A 152 -12.33 1.50 -10.51
N MET A 153 -11.02 1.60 -10.80
CA MET A 153 -10.54 2.41 -11.93
C MET A 153 -11.01 1.83 -13.27
N ARG A 154 -11.05 0.50 -13.40
CA ARG A 154 -11.61 -0.15 -14.61
C ARG A 154 -13.12 0.02 -14.71
N ALA A 155 -13.83 0.06 -13.58
CA ALA A 155 -15.28 0.30 -13.54
C ALA A 155 -15.67 1.69 -14.04
N GLU A 156 -14.74 2.66 -14.16
CA GLU A 156 -14.99 3.97 -14.75
C GLU A 156 -15.56 3.87 -16.18
N ALA A 157 -15.15 2.85 -16.92
CA ALA A 157 -15.66 2.56 -18.28
C ALA A 157 -17.09 1.97 -18.30
N PHE A 158 -17.66 1.65 -17.13
CA PHE A 158 -18.96 1.00 -16.97
C PHE A 158 -19.81 1.76 -15.93
N PRO A 159 -20.29 2.98 -16.24
CA PRO A 159 -21.01 3.84 -15.30
C PRO A 159 -22.23 3.18 -14.65
N GLU A 160 -22.88 2.27 -15.38
CA GLU A 160 -24.01 1.48 -14.92
C GLU A 160 -23.73 0.63 -13.66
N LEU A 161 -22.48 0.23 -13.43
CA LEU A 161 -22.10 -0.48 -12.21
C LEU A 161 -22.29 0.36 -10.94
N PHE A 162 -22.20 1.68 -11.05
CA PHE A 162 -22.41 2.59 -9.92
C PHE A 162 -23.88 2.83 -9.62
N GLU A 163 -24.77 2.47 -10.54
CA GLU A 163 -26.24 2.48 -10.35
C GLU A 163 -26.71 1.20 -9.64
N HIS A 164 -25.87 0.14 -9.65
CA HIS A 164 -26.12 -1.17 -9.04
C HIS A 164 -25.04 -1.51 -7.99
N PRO A 165 -25.07 -0.87 -6.79
CA PRO A 165 -24.02 -1.03 -5.79
C PRO A 165 -23.76 -2.49 -5.38
N ASP A 166 -24.81 -3.29 -5.28
CA ASP A 166 -24.69 -4.71 -4.88
C ASP A 166 -23.90 -5.52 -5.92
N VAL A 167 -24.09 -5.22 -7.21
CA VAL A 167 -23.34 -5.87 -8.30
C VAL A 167 -21.87 -5.46 -8.26
N LEU A 168 -21.60 -4.17 -8.04
CA LEU A 168 -20.25 -3.66 -7.92
C LEU A 168 -19.53 -4.26 -6.71
N GLU A 169 -20.18 -4.30 -5.55
CA GLU A 169 -19.58 -4.88 -4.34
C GLU A 169 -19.35 -6.38 -4.48
N GLY A 170 -20.28 -7.14 -5.09
CA GLY A 170 -20.06 -8.55 -5.40
C GLY A 170 -18.84 -8.75 -6.30
N LEU A 171 -18.70 -7.94 -7.34
CA LEU A 171 -17.56 -7.99 -8.25
C LEU A 171 -16.24 -7.62 -7.54
N LEU A 172 -16.28 -6.61 -6.69
CA LEU A 172 -15.13 -6.24 -5.87
C LEU A 172 -14.75 -7.37 -4.93
N HIS A 173 -15.70 -7.95 -4.19
CA HIS A 173 -15.46 -9.05 -3.24
C HIS A 173 -14.83 -10.26 -3.94
N ASP A 174 -15.38 -10.70 -5.06
CA ASP A 174 -14.96 -11.94 -5.72
C ASP A 174 -13.56 -11.82 -6.36
N TRP A 175 -13.17 -10.63 -6.79
CA TRP A 175 -11.99 -10.49 -7.66
C TRP A 175 -10.82 -9.71 -7.05
N HIS A 176 -11.05 -8.85 -6.04
CA HIS A 176 -9.97 -7.96 -5.60
C HIS A 176 -8.78 -8.70 -4.95
N PRO A 177 -8.94 -9.84 -4.24
CA PRO A 177 -7.80 -10.51 -3.65
C PRO A 177 -6.85 -11.04 -4.74
N GLY A 178 -7.36 -11.83 -5.68
CA GLY A 178 -6.55 -12.40 -6.77
C GLY A 178 -5.96 -11.34 -7.71
N VAL A 179 -6.71 -10.28 -8.04
CA VAL A 179 -6.18 -9.14 -8.81
C VAL A 179 -5.09 -8.42 -8.02
N GLY A 180 -5.30 -8.23 -6.72
CA GLY A 180 -4.32 -7.62 -5.82
C GLY A 180 -3.03 -8.42 -5.78
N ARG A 181 -3.12 -9.74 -5.63
CA ARG A 181 -1.98 -10.67 -5.70
C ARG A 181 -1.20 -10.49 -6.99
N ALA A 182 -1.89 -10.56 -8.15
CA ALA A 182 -1.23 -10.41 -9.46
C ALA A 182 -0.48 -9.08 -9.59
N ILE A 183 -1.04 -7.98 -9.05
CA ILE A 183 -0.38 -6.67 -9.07
C ILE A 183 0.88 -6.66 -8.21
N VAL A 184 0.82 -7.15 -6.97
CA VAL A 184 1.98 -7.11 -6.06
C VAL A 184 3.09 -8.05 -6.53
N GLU A 185 2.75 -9.20 -7.12
CA GLU A 185 3.71 -10.10 -7.77
C GLU A 185 4.40 -9.43 -8.97
N ALA A 186 3.63 -8.80 -9.86
CA ALA A 186 4.17 -8.05 -11.00
C ALA A 186 5.05 -6.88 -10.57
N TRP A 187 4.77 -6.30 -9.42
CA TRP A 187 5.60 -5.26 -8.81
C TRP A 187 6.83 -5.80 -8.09
N GLY A 188 7.02 -7.13 -8.03
CA GLY A 188 8.17 -7.79 -7.42
C GLY A 188 8.21 -7.69 -5.90
N PHE A 189 7.05 -7.70 -5.24
CA PHE A 189 6.98 -7.88 -3.79
C PHE A 189 7.19 -9.34 -3.40
N PRO A 190 7.68 -9.63 -2.17
CA PRO A 190 7.86 -11.00 -1.68
C PRO A 190 6.56 -11.79 -1.63
N ASP A 191 6.65 -13.12 -1.81
CA ASP A 191 5.53 -14.05 -1.80
C ASP A 191 4.65 -13.93 -0.55
N GLY A 192 5.24 -13.69 0.63
CA GLY A 192 4.47 -13.51 1.86
C GLY A 192 3.49 -12.34 1.81
N ILE A 193 3.87 -11.24 1.12
CA ILE A 193 2.96 -10.10 0.88
C ILE A 193 1.90 -10.49 -0.15
N ALA A 194 2.27 -11.21 -1.21
CA ALA A 194 1.33 -11.65 -2.23
C ALA A 194 0.26 -12.60 -1.67
N VAL A 195 0.66 -13.56 -0.83
CA VAL A 195 -0.24 -14.46 -0.12
C VAL A 195 -1.16 -13.68 0.81
N ALA A 196 -0.64 -12.76 1.61
CA ALA A 196 -1.45 -11.96 2.52
C ALA A 196 -2.46 -11.07 1.79
N VAL A 197 -2.11 -10.53 0.63
CA VAL A 197 -3.04 -9.77 -0.23
C VAL A 197 -4.12 -10.65 -0.83
N ASP A 198 -3.83 -11.91 -1.14
CA ASP A 198 -4.79 -12.87 -1.68
C ASP A 198 -5.75 -13.41 -0.60
N GLU A 199 -5.22 -13.68 0.59
CA GLU A 199 -5.92 -14.43 1.65
C GLU A 199 -6.48 -13.55 2.77
N HIS A 200 -6.38 -12.22 2.71
CA HIS A 200 -6.77 -11.32 3.80
C HIS A 200 -8.27 -11.37 4.18
N GLU A 201 -9.13 -11.94 3.36
CA GLU A 201 -10.54 -12.17 3.67
C GLU A 201 -10.82 -13.61 4.15
N VAL A 202 -9.80 -14.49 4.20
CA VAL A 202 -9.92 -15.87 4.70
C VAL A 202 -9.73 -15.87 6.20
N LEU A 203 -10.83 -15.79 6.96
CA LEU A 203 -10.80 -15.62 8.41
C LEU A 203 -10.49 -16.93 9.18
N ASP A 204 -10.65 -18.07 8.55
CA ASP A 204 -10.39 -19.41 9.09
C ASP A 204 -9.12 -20.05 8.49
N ARG A 205 -8.15 -19.21 8.14
CA ARG A 205 -6.86 -19.61 7.62
C ARG A 205 -6.13 -20.52 8.61
N ASP A 206 -5.83 -21.75 8.19
CA ASP A 206 -5.07 -22.72 8.97
C ASP A 206 -3.77 -23.08 8.25
N HIS A 207 -2.65 -22.87 8.89
CA HIS A 207 -1.33 -23.23 8.37
C HIS A 207 -0.38 -23.70 9.47
N ALA A 208 0.57 -24.57 9.10
CA ALA A 208 1.58 -25.04 10.02
C ALA A 208 2.65 -23.97 10.28
N GLY A 209 2.94 -23.70 11.55
CA GLY A 209 4.05 -22.84 11.91
C GLY A 209 3.66 -21.64 12.79
N ARG A 210 4.52 -20.63 12.80
CA ARG A 210 4.26 -19.36 13.51
C ARG A 210 3.36 -18.48 12.66
N ALA A 211 2.67 -17.57 13.32
CA ALA A 211 1.92 -16.52 12.65
C ALA A 211 2.80 -15.78 11.62
N ASP A 212 2.27 -15.59 10.45
CA ASP A 212 2.88 -14.82 9.37
C ASP A 212 2.15 -13.48 9.14
N VAL A 213 2.53 -12.74 8.08
CA VAL A 213 1.96 -11.42 7.84
C VAL A 213 0.49 -11.47 7.43
N ALA A 214 0.01 -12.59 6.91
CA ALA A 214 -1.39 -12.77 6.52
C ALA A 214 -2.32 -13.04 7.72
N ASP A 215 -1.76 -13.41 8.89
CA ASP A 215 -2.52 -13.60 10.13
C ASP A 215 -2.75 -12.30 10.90
N ILE A 216 -2.16 -11.20 10.45
CA ILE A 216 -2.22 -9.87 11.09
C ILE A 216 -3.24 -8.96 10.42
#